data_12720ded86fdde03706a3643ed886334
#
_entry.id   12720ded86fdde03706a3643ed886334
#
_cell.length_a   1.000
_cell.length_b   1.000
_cell.length_c   1.000
_cell.angle_alpha   90.00
_cell.angle_beta   90.00
_cell.angle_gamma   90.00
#
_symmetry.space_group_name_H-M   'P 1'
#
loop_
_entity.id
_entity.type
_entity.pdbx_description
1 polymer ?
#
loop_
_entity_poly.entity_id
_entity_poly.type
_entity_poly.pdbx_seq_one_letter_code
_entity_poly.pdbx_strand_id
1 'polypeptide(L)'
;MRMKTQLFFGALAYSLSLLSTEVQAGTPACTSLKERSAERHEIVVFSEDFDQKSRIPDSEYWSFIPAGAPVWQKHMSGSVREASVKKGKLILRARKKDGIYRCGGIWSL
;
A
#
# COMPACT_ATOMS: atom_id res chain seq x y z
N MET A 1 -27.87 18.91 69.84
CA MET A 1 -28.23 18.47 68.46
C MET A 1 -27.46 19.34 67.47
N ARG A 2 -26.47 18.78 66.86
CA ARG A 2 -25.71 19.48 65.83
C ARG A 2 -26.32 19.13 64.49
N MET A 3 -26.98 20.06 63.87
CA MET A 3 -27.35 19.93 62.49
C MET A 3 -26.11 20.06 61.65
N LYS A 4 -25.68 18.99 61.06
CA LYS A 4 -24.69 19.03 60.01
C LYS A 4 -25.37 19.50 58.73
N THR A 5 -25.24 20.74 58.49
CA THR A 5 -25.53 21.25 57.16
C THR A 5 -24.51 20.65 56.19
N GLN A 6 -24.92 19.64 55.54
CA GLN A 6 -24.17 19.18 54.39
C GLN A 6 -24.42 20.17 53.28
N LEU A 7 -23.46 21.04 53.11
CA LEU A 7 -23.31 21.75 51.87
C LEU A 7 -23.00 20.72 50.81
N PHE A 8 -24.02 20.31 50.11
CA PHE A 8 -23.84 19.74 48.82
C PHE A 8 -23.36 20.84 47.92
N PHE A 9 -22.07 21.01 47.92
CA PHE A 9 -21.44 21.51 46.73
C PHE A 9 -21.66 20.46 45.65
N GLY A 10 -22.78 20.57 45.01
CA GLY A 10 -22.91 20.07 43.70
C GLY A 10 -21.78 20.71 42.91
N ALA A 11 -20.69 20.02 42.88
CA ALA A 11 -19.75 20.25 41.83
C ALA A 11 -20.55 20.02 40.54
N LEU A 12 -21.13 21.04 40.04
CA LEU A 12 -21.36 21.17 38.67
C LEU A 12 -19.98 21.06 38.03
N ALA A 13 -19.53 19.84 37.93
CA ALA A 13 -18.64 19.50 36.87
C ALA A 13 -19.41 19.83 35.60
N TYR A 14 -19.40 21.06 35.24
CA TYR A 14 -19.42 21.39 33.86
C TYR A 14 -18.18 20.70 33.34
N SER A 15 -18.36 19.47 33.03
CA SER A 15 -17.63 18.96 31.91
C SER A 15 -18.00 19.91 30.79
N LEU A 16 -17.31 20.97 30.72
CA LEU A 16 -16.98 21.49 29.44
C LEU A 16 -16.31 20.33 28.76
N SER A 17 -17.11 19.49 28.17
CA SER A 17 -16.71 18.84 26.99
C SER A 17 -16.31 19.99 26.08
N LEU A 18 -15.14 20.42 26.29
CA LEU A 18 -14.36 20.99 25.23
C LEU A 18 -14.51 19.97 24.15
N LEU A 19 -15.47 20.24 23.32
CA LEU A 19 -15.36 19.87 21.95
C LEU A 19 -14.07 20.51 21.50
N SER A 20 -12.98 19.89 21.85
CA SER A 20 -11.79 19.94 21.07
C SER A 20 -12.26 19.41 19.75
N THR A 21 -12.73 20.29 18.95
CA THR A 21 -12.62 20.13 17.52
C THR A 21 -11.14 20.01 17.30
N GLU A 22 -10.63 18.84 17.57
CA GLU A 22 -9.39 18.44 16.98
C GLU A 22 -9.66 18.46 15.49
N VAL A 23 -9.42 19.62 14.95
CA VAL A 23 -9.08 19.72 13.56
C VAL A 23 -7.79 18.94 13.47
N GLN A 24 -7.93 17.63 13.31
CA GLN A 24 -6.84 16.83 12.87
C GLN A 24 -6.52 17.33 11.47
N ALA A 25 -5.61 18.26 11.42
CA ALA A 25 -4.83 18.49 10.24
C ALA A 25 -3.95 17.25 10.05
N GLY A 26 -4.62 16.09 9.97
CA GLY A 26 -3.97 14.88 9.58
C GLY A 26 -3.56 15.08 8.13
N THR A 27 -2.28 14.96 7.86
CA THR A 27 -1.84 14.51 6.56
C THR A 27 -2.88 13.52 6.06
N PRO A 28 -3.42 13.68 4.86
CA PRO A 28 -4.40 12.76 4.35
C PRO A 28 -3.78 11.39 4.44
N ALA A 29 -4.21 10.62 5.43
CA ALA A 29 -3.84 9.23 5.50
C ALA A 29 -4.15 8.69 4.11
N CYS A 30 -3.19 7.99 3.54
CA CYS A 30 -3.39 7.34 2.25
C CYS A 30 -4.56 6.38 2.44
N THR A 31 -5.75 6.90 2.19
CA THR A 31 -6.98 6.12 2.29
C THR A 31 -6.78 4.94 1.37
N SER A 32 -6.99 3.75 1.87
CA SER A 32 -6.78 2.56 1.05
C SER A 32 -7.58 2.70 -0.24
N LEU A 33 -7.05 2.21 -1.33
CA LEU A 33 -7.74 2.24 -2.62
C LEU A 33 -9.17 1.69 -2.51
N LYS A 34 -9.36 0.73 -1.62
CA LYS A 34 -10.65 0.11 -1.33
C LYS A 34 -11.65 1.09 -0.74
N GLU A 35 -11.23 1.96 0.18
CA GLU A 35 -12.12 2.95 0.78
C GLU A 35 -12.49 4.04 -0.22
N ARG A 36 -11.52 4.50 -1.02
CA ARG A 36 -11.78 5.46 -2.11
C ARG A 36 -12.73 4.89 -3.17
N SER A 37 -12.58 3.61 -3.48
CA SER A 37 -13.46 2.90 -4.40
C SER A 37 -14.90 2.87 -3.88
N ALA A 38 -15.09 2.61 -2.59
CA ALA A 38 -16.42 2.60 -1.98
C ALA A 38 -17.12 3.96 -2.06
N GLU A 39 -16.40 5.05 -1.83
CA GLU A 39 -16.94 6.40 -1.89
C GLU A 39 -17.32 6.84 -3.32
N ARG A 40 -16.60 6.34 -4.32
CA ARG A 40 -16.77 6.73 -5.73
C ARG A 40 -17.61 5.74 -6.54
N HIS A 41 -18.15 4.71 -5.90
CA HIS A 41 -18.81 3.59 -6.59
C HIS A 41 -17.88 2.90 -7.60
N GLU A 42 -16.58 2.92 -7.36
CA GLU A 42 -15.61 2.20 -8.17
C GLU A 42 -15.65 0.71 -7.86
N ILE A 43 -15.48 -0.11 -8.89
CA ILE A 43 -15.42 -1.56 -8.76
C ILE A 43 -13.97 -1.99 -9.00
N VAL A 44 -13.39 -2.69 -8.03
CA VAL A 44 -12.09 -3.32 -8.23
C VAL A 44 -12.28 -4.57 -9.08
N VAL A 45 -11.80 -4.52 -10.31
CA VAL A 45 -11.90 -5.65 -11.26
C VAL A 45 -10.67 -6.55 -11.19
N PHE A 46 -9.55 -6.04 -10.71
CA PHE A 46 -8.32 -6.79 -10.52
C PHE A 46 -7.50 -6.19 -9.37
N SER A 47 -6.91 -7.04 -8.55
CA SER A 47 -5.99 -6.66 -7.48
C SER A 47 -4.91 -7.72 -7.37
N GLU A 48 -3.65 -7.30 -7.22
CA GLU A 48 -2.50 -8.18 -7.06
C GLU A 48 -1.67 -7.75 -5.86
N ASP A 49 -1.56 -8.63 -4.88
CA ASP A 49 -0.85 -8.37 -3.62
C ASP A 49 0.56 -9.00 -3.60
N PHE A 50 0.91 -9.80 -4.61
CA PHE A 50 2.18 -10.53 -4.70
C PHE A 50 2.52 -11.33 -3.43
N ASP A 51 1.52 -11.89 -2.76
CA ASP A 51 1.68 -12.60 -1.48
C ASP A 51 2.01 -14.09 -1.63
N GLN A 52 2.09 -14.57 -2.87
CA GLN A 52 2.44 -15.96 -3.15
C GLN A 52 3.81 -16.34 -2.60
N LYS A 53 3.96 -17.60 -2.24
CA LYS A 53 5.23 -18.16 -1.74
C LYS A 53 6.31 -18.27 -2.81
N SER A 54 5.89 -18.34 -4.08
CA SER A 54 6.80 -18.39 -5.23
C SER A 54 7.57 -17.07 -5.39
N ARG A 55 8.80 -17.16 -5.86
CA ARG A 55 9.57 -15.97 -6.28
C ARG A 55 9.24 -15.51 -7.70
N ILE A 56 8.49 -16.30 -8.41
CA ILE A 56 8.03 -16.02 -9.78
C ILE A 56 6.64 -15.42 -9.67
N PRO A 57 6.33 -14.32 -10.34
CA PRO A 57 4.96 -13.82 -10.45
C PRO A 57 4.01 -14.90 -10.97
N ASP A 58 2.74 -14.82 -10.57
CA ASP A 58 1.76 -15.81 -11.00
C ASP A 58 1.66 -15.82 -12.52
N SER A 59 1.96 -16.97 -13.12
CA SER A 59 2.00 -17.13 -14.57
C SER A 59 0.61 -17.15 -15.24
N GLU A 60 -0.46 -17.19 -14.46
CA GLU A 60 -1.81 -17.02 -14.97
C GLU A 60 -2.07 -15.57 -15.37
N TYR A 61 -1.47 -14.62 -14.66
CA TYR A 61 -1.73 -13.18 -14.86
C TYR A 61 -0.53 -12.42 -15.38
N TRP A 62 0.68 -12.95 -15.18
CA TRP A 62 1.92 -12.23 -15.45
C TRP A 62 2.91 -13.03 -16.27
N SER A 63 3.58 -12.35 -17.17
CA SER A 63 4.72 -12.91 -17.89
C SER A 63 5.93 -12.00 -17.77
N PHE A 64 7.14 -12.60 -17.75
CA PHE A 64 8.37 -11.83 -17.84
C PHE A 64 8.50 -11.18 -19.22
N ILE A 65 9.05 -9.98 -19.26
CA ILE A 65 9.39 -9.32 -20.52
C ILE A 65 10.76 -9.86 -20.96
N PRO A 66 10.84 -10.65 -22.04
CA PRO A 66 12.09 -11.15 -22.54
C PRO A 66 12.87 -10.05 -23.29
N ALA A 67 14.14 -10.29 -23.57
CA ALA A 67 14.86 -9.48 -24.52
C ALA A 67 14.19 -9.52 -25.91
N GLY A 68 14.16 -8.39 -26.58
CA GLY A 68 13.50 -8.26 -27.87
C GLY A 68 14.14 -7.22 -28.79
N ALA A 69 13.63 -7.12 -30.02
CA ALA A 69 14.14 -6.24 -31.04
C ALA A 69 13.95 -4.74 -30.77
N PRO A 70 12.83 -4.27 -30.17
CA PRO A 70 12.66 -2.86 -29.86
C PRO A 70 13.76 -2.34 -28.93
N VAL A 71 14.18 -1.11 -29.10
CA VAL A 71 15.28 -0.50 -28.32
C VAL A 71 15.07 -0.60 -26.83
N TRP A 72 13.84 -0.34 -26.35
CA TRP A 72 13.51 -0.43 -24.93
C TRP A 72 13.55 -1.87 -24.39
N GLN A 73 13.30 -2.86 -25.24
CA GLN A 73 13.25 -4.28 -24.85
C GLN A 73 14.61 -4.97 -24.95
N LYS A 74 15.56 -4.35 -25.64
CA LYS A 74 16.89 -4.91 -25.89
C LYS A 74 17.63 -5.35 -24.61
N HIS A 75 17.42 -4.64 -23.51
CA HIS A 75 18.06 -4.88 -22.23
C HIS A 75 17.15 -5.58 -21.22
N MET A 76 15.97 -6.01 -21.62
CA MET A 76 15.09 -6.76 -20.76
C MET A 76 15.63 -8.18 -20.54
N SER A 77 15.32 -8.73 -19.39
CA SER A 77 15.70 -10.09 -19.01
C SER A 77 14.48 -10.82 -18.44
N GLY A 78 14.07 -11.89 -19.11
CA GLY A 78 13.02 -12.78 -18.64
C GLY A 78 13.45 -13.65 -17.45
N SER A 79 14.23 -13.11 -16.52
CA SER A 79 14.84 -13.87 -15.45
C SER A 79 14.32 -13.43 -14.07
N VAL A 80 14.09 -14.42 -13.20
CA VAL A 80 13.77 -14.22 -11.79
C VAL A 80 14.85 -13.45 -11.01
N ARG A 81 16.05 -13.32 -11.57
CA ARG A 81 17.13 -12.51 -10.97
C ARG A 81 16.84 -11.02 -11.05
N GLU A 82 16.24 -10.59 -12.13
CA GLU A 82 15.94 -9.20 -12.41
C GLU A 82 14.49 -8.82 -12.07
N ALA A 83 13.55 -9.77 -12.15
CA ALA A 83 12.16 -9.57 -11.71
C ALA A 83 11.73 -10.72 -10.80
N SER A 84 11.35 -10.43 -9.59
CA SER A 84 10.98 -11.47 -8.61
C SER A 84 9.97 -10.95 -7.60
N VAL A 85 9.23 -11.89 -7.02
CA VAL A 85 8.32 -11.60 -5.90
C VAL A 85 9.00 -11.98 -4.59
N LYS A 86 8.87 -11.14 -3.58
CA LYS A 86 9.35 -11.42 -2.23
C LYS A 86 8.56 -10.62 -1.19
N LYS A 87 8.00 -11.33 -0.21
CA LYS A 87 7.29 -10.73 0.93
C LYS A 87 6.21 -9.73 0.48
N GLY A 88 5.30 -10.16 -0.37
CA GLY A 88 4.20 -9.32 -0.86
C GLY A 88 4.63 -8.16 -1.76
N LYS A 89 5.78 -8.25 -2.40
CA LYS A 89 6.30 -7.18 -3.26
C LYS A 89 6.89 -7.72 -4.55
N LEU A 90 6.56 -7.09 -5.65
CA LEU A 90 7.29 -7.23 -6.90
C LEU A 90 8.58 -6.41 -6.82
N ILE A 91 9.71 -7.05 -7.08
CA ILE A 91 11.02 -6.44 -7.07
C ILE A 91 11.59 -6.47 -8.48
N LEU A 92 11.76 -5.30 -9.07
CA LEU A 92 12.41 -5.13 -10.36
C LEU A 92 13.84 -4.61 -10.14
N ARG A 93 14.79 -5.17 -10.85
CA ARG A 93 16.21 -4.81 -10.74
C ARG A 93 16.79 -4.48 -12.10
N ALA A 94 17.66 -3.49 -12.11
CA ALA A 94 18.59 -3.25 -13.18
C ALA A 94 19.99 -3.67 -12.70
N ARG A 95 20.67 -4.52 -13.46
CA ARG A 95 22.00 -5.02 -13.14
C ARG A 95 22.94 -4.82 -14.31
N LYS A 96 24.17 -4.44 -14.03
CA LYS A 96 25.24 -4.39 -15.01
C LYS A 96 26.12 -5.63 -14.85
N LYS A 97 26.30 -6.39 -15.91
CA LYS A 97 27.20 -7.52 -15.98
C LYS A 97 27.95 -7.48 -17.29
N ASP A 98 29.27 -7.58 -17.23
CA ASP A 98 30.14 -7.59 -18.42
C ASP A 98 29.90 -6.37 -19.34
N GLY A 99 29.69 -5.18 -18.72
CA GLY A 99 29.42 -3.93 -19.43
C GLY A 99 27.99 -3.78 -19.95
N ILE A 100 27.14 -4.79 -19.86
CA ILE A 100 25.77 -4.81 -20.37
C ILE A 100 24.77 -4.66 -19.23
N TYR A 101 23.82 -3.75 -19.39
CA TYR A 101 22.68 -3.64 -18.48
C TYR A 101 21.62 -4.70 -18.78
N ARG A 102 21.07 -5.29 -17.74
CA ARG A 102 19.91 -6.17 -17.78
C ARG A 102 18.87 -5.69 -16.80
N CYS A 103 17.65 -5.52 -17.27
CA CYS A 103 16.54 -4.98 -16.49
C CYS A 103 15.42 -6.01 -16.38
N GLY A 104 14.80 -6.11 -15.22
CA GLY A 104 13.62 -6.91 -15.02
C GLY A 104 12.36 -6.15 -15.37
N GLY A 105 11.37 -6.87 -15.86
CA GLY A 105 10.03 -6.35 -16.10
C GLY A 105 9.04 -7.49 -16.24
N ILE A 106 7.79 -7.18 -15.97
CA ILE A 106 6.67 -8.07 -16.21
C ILE A 106 5.56 -7.31 -16.95
N TRP A 107 4.72 -8.04 -17.65
CA TRP A 107 3.49 -7.53 -18.22
C TRP A 107 2.31 -8.42 -17.83
N SER A 108 1.10 -7.88 -17.82
CA SER A 108 -0.11 -8.66 -17.67
C SER A 108 -0.43 -9.42 -18.95
N LEU A 109 -0.97 -10.61 -18.80
CA LEU A 109 -1.46 -11.45 -19.89
C LEU A 109 -2.89 -11.09 -20.28
#